data_eaa3d9e1aab832a5989f0a2050cbb1a1
#
_entry.id   eaa3d9e1aab832a5989f0a2050cbb1a1
#
_cell.length_a   1.000
_cell.length_b   1.000
_cell.length_c   1.000
_cell.angle_alpha   90.00
_cell.angle_beta   90.00
_cell.angle_gamma   90.00
#
_symmetry.space_group_name_H-M   'P 1'
#
loop_
_entity.id
_entity.type
_entity.pdbx_description
1 polymer ?
#
loop_
_entity_poly.entity_id
_entity_poly.type
_entity_poly.pdbx_seq_one_letter_code
_entity_poly.pdbx_strand_id
1 'polypeptide(L)'
;MRKIRLLFIEDNRLFGEGVTTAAMLVLIVLLRTSLLDAEDTPTPTGYIDPYSTTSLMVELLSKKESIGTATAFVVENKSKKYLVSNTHVFSGWDHFHNKAADSKGRIPDEIKIYYHHRSTIGKWTSRTEKLRNDDGSIKWFEAKEPIDVAALELTNLDEKLRIYPFDLKLGDTDVLAMVGMPASIIGFPGGLTASGLDTLEAGRKARTIAPGFPIWKVGYIATDPDWDLNELPLFLIDSTTRAGMCGSPVVLVTQGAYITKKRRFVIGISSLFLGIYSAQVDPLELGYVWKRRALTELLSKAR
;
A
#
# COMPACT_ATOMS: atom_id res chain seq x y z
N MET A 1 -39.00 -10.84 1.03
CA MET A 1 -39.34 -11.19 -0.38
C MET A 1 -39.46 -9.89 -1.18
N ARG A 2 -38.44 -9.46 -1.88
CA ARG A 2 -38.49 -8.33 -2.82
C ARG A 2 -38.57 -8.90 -4.24
N LYS A 3 -39.67 -8.60 -4.95
CA LYS A 3 -39.87 -9.00 -6.35
C LYS A 3 -38.87 -8.22 -7.23
N ILE A 4 -37.96 -8.92 -7.87
CA ILE A 4 -37.18 -8.37 -8.96
C ILE A 4 -38.06 -8.31 -10.19
N ARG A 5 -38.40 -7.13 -10.67
CA ARG A 5 -39.04 -6.94 -11.99
C ARG A 5 -37.93 -6.99 -13.04
N LEU A 6 -37.96 -8.04 -13.86
CA LEU A 6 -37.18 -8.08 -15.10
C LEU A 6 -37.86 -7.09 -16.09
N LEU A 7 -37.13 -6.04 -16.44
CA LEU A 7 -37.45 -5.18 -17.57
C LEU A 7 -37.03 -5.92 -18.85
N PHE A 8 -38.02 -6.39 -19.60
CA PHE A 8 -37.79 -6.81 -20.99
C PHE A 8 -37.62 -5.55 -21.82
N ILE A 9 -36.45 -5.34 -22.40
CA ILE A 9 -36.23 -4.36 -23.45
C ILE A 9 -36.60 -5.07 -24.78
N GLU A 10 -37.76 -4.74 -25.34
CA GLU A 10 -38.12 -5.07 -26.70
C GLU A 10 -37.35 -4.14 -27.65
N ASP A 11 -36.12 -4.56 -28.03
CA ASP A 11 -35.47 -4.04 -29.24
C ASP A 11 -34.76 -5.18 -29.97
N ASN A 12 -35.54 -5.80 -30.88
CA ASN A 12 -35.13 -7.00 -31.64
C ASN A 12 -34.16 -6.72 -32.78
N ARG A 13 -33.39 -5.62 -32.79
CA ARG A 13 -32.54 -5.24 -33.92
C ARG A 13 -31.03 -5.47 -33.74
N LEU A 14 -30.61 -6.07 -32.64
CA LEU A 14 -29.15 -6.26 -32.38
C LEU A 14 -28.67 -7.71 -32.36
N PHE A 15 -29.53 -8.68 -32.49
CA PHE A 15 -29.14 -10.07 -32.59
C PHE A 15 -29.60 -10.70 -33.89
N GLY A 16 -28.63 -11.03 -34.75
CA GLY A 16 -28.90 -11.76 -35.99
C GLY A 16 -29.69 -13.04 -35.71
N GLU A 17 -30.64 -13.34 -36.62
CA GLU A 17 -31.49 -14.53 -36.60
C GLU A 17 -30.64 -15.82 -36.49
N GLY A 18 -30.62 -16.46 -35.32
CA GLY A 18 -29.89 -17.72 -35.14
C GLY A 18 -29.65 -18.19 -33.72
N VAL A 19 -29.93 -17.37 -32.70
CA VAL A 19 -29.82 -17.87 -31.31
C VAL A 19 -31.15 -18.52 -30.95
N THR A 20 -31.21 -19.85 -31.06
CA THR A 20 -32.39 -20.61 -30.72
C THR A 20 -32.69 -20.49 -29.23
N THR A 21 -33.98 -20.43 -28.89
CA THR A 21 -34.50 -20.41 -27.50
C THR A 21 -33.85 -21.51 -26.61
N ALA A 22 -33.40 -22.59 -27.22
CA ALA A 22 -32.65 -23.66 -26.58
C ALA A 22 -31.28 -23.21 -26.06
N ALA A 23 -30.52 -22.37 -26.80
CA ALA A 23 -29.23 -21.86 -26.36
C ALA A 23 -29.35 -20.91 -25.16
N MET A 24 -30.41 -20.12 -25.13
CA MET A 24 -30.71 -19.22 -24.01
C MET A 24 -31.16 -19.99 -22.75
N LEU A 25 -31.92 -21.06 -22.92
CA LEU A 25 -32.28 -21.97 -21.82
C LEU A 25 -31.07 -22.71 -21.26
N VAL A 26 -30.17 -23.18 -22.11
CA VAL A 26 -28.92 -23.84 -21.70
C VAL A 26 -28.03 -22.86 -20.93
N LEU A 27 -27.92 -21.60 -21.36
CA LEU A 27 -27.13 -20.59 -20.65
C LEU A 27 -27.75 -20.26 -19.27
N ILE A 28 -29.08 -20.19 -19.15
CA ILE A 28 -29.77 -19.98 -17.88
C ILE A 28 -29.65 -21.19 -16.95
N VAL A 29 -29.63 -22.40 -17.49
CA VAL A 29 -29.43 -23.63 -16.71
C VAL A 29 -27.99 -23.72 -16.25
N LEU A 30 -27.01 -23.42 -17.10
CA LEU A 30 -25.59 -23.39 -16.72
C LEU A 30 -25.29 -22.30 -15.69
N LEU A 31 -25.92 -21.13 -15.77
CA LEU A 31 -25.84 -20.08 -14.74
C LEU A 31 -26.50 -20.50 -13.42
N ARG A 32 -27.58 -21.29 -13.47
CA ARG A 32 -28.23 -21.80 -12.25
C ARG A 32 -27.47 -22.94 -11.59
N THR A 33 -26.83 -23.83 -12.35
CA THR A 33 -26.01 -24.90 -11.77
C THR A 33 -24.73 -24.35 -11.13
N SER A 34 -24.10 -23.34 -11.71
CA SER A 34 -22.94 -22.68 -11.08
C SER A 34 -23.27 -21.87 -9.82
N LEU A 35 -24.55 -21.55 -9.60
CA LEU A 35 -25.03 -20.89 -8.37
C LEU A 35 -25.50 -21.87 -7.28
N LEU A 36 -25.69 -23.15 -7.62
CA LEU A 36 -26.19 -24.16 -6.68
C LEU A 36 -25.10 -25.04 -6.07
N ASP A 37 -23.90 -25.04 -6.64
CA ASP A 37 -22.72 -25.78 -6.11
C ASP A 37 -21.76 -24.90 -5.32
N ALA A 38 -22.22 -23.78 -4.76
CA ALA A 38 -21.53 -23.19 -3.64
C ALA A 38 -21.83 -24.08 -2.41
N GLU A 39 -21.20 -25.28 -2.35
CA GLU A 39 -21.06 -25.98 -1.09
C GLU A 39 -20.62 -24.94 -0.03
N ASP A 40 -21.28 -24.98 1.13
CA ASP A 40 -20.84 -24.30 2.36
C ASP A 40 -19.45 -24.87 2.76
N THR A 41 -18.43 -24.52 1.97
CA THR A 41 -17.05 -24.68 2.46
C THR A 41 -16.96 -23.76 3.67
N PRO A 42 -16.63 -24.31 4.85
CA PRO A 42 -16.54 -23.50 6.07
C PRO A 42 -15.61 -22.32 5.76
N THR A 43 -16.17 -21.11 5.86
CA THR A 43 -15.41 -19.88 5.64
C THR A 43 -14.19 -19.93 6.55
N PRO A 44 -12.96 -19.85 6.04
CA PRO A 44 -11.79 -19.88 6.88
C PRO A 44 -11.96 -18.81 7.96
N THR A 45 -11.99 -19.24 9.21
CA THR A 45 -12.02 -18.30 10.34
C THR A 45 -10.72 -17.51 10.31
N GLY A 46 -10.76 -16.24 9.82
CA GLY A 46 -9.66 -15.31 9.86
C GLY A 46 -8.81 -15.23 8.57
N TYR A 47 -9.38 -14.69 7.49
CA TYR A 47 -8.58 -14.27 6.33
C TYR A 47 -7.88 -12.95 6.66
N ILE A 48 -6.55 -12.92 6.51
CA ILE A 48 -5.74 -11.71 6.57
C ILE A 48 -5.28 -11.43 5.15
N ASP A 49 -5.61 -10.24 4.64
CA ASP A 49 -5.16 -9.83 3.32
C ASP A 49 -3.63 -9.81 3.27
N PRO A 50 -2.99 -10.40 2.25
CA PRO A 50 -1.53 -10.45 2.13
C PRO A 50 -0.87 -9.06 2.22
N TYR A 51 -1.48 -8.02 1.67
CA TYR A 51 -0.95 -6.66 1.75
C TYR A 51 -0.92 -6.10 3.18
N SER A 52 -1.82 -6.57 4.06
CA SER A 52 -1.77 -6.22 5.48
C SER A 52 -0.54 -6.77 6.19
N THR A 53 0.15 -7.75 5.62
CA THR A 53 1.38 -8.30 6.19
C THR A 53 2.65 -7.67 5.65
N THR A 54 2.57 -6.91 4.56
CA THR A 54 3.75 -6.30 3.90
C THR A 54 4.13 -4.95 4.49
N SER A 55 3.15 -4.16 4.95
CA SER A 55 3.42 -2.86 5.58
C SER A 55 3.90 -3.04 7.01
N LEU A 56 4.96 -2.35 7.36
CA LEU A 56 5.60 -2.38 8.68
C LEU A 56 5.50 -1.00 9.33
N MET A 57 5.11 -1.00 10.60
CA MET A 57 5.23 0.20 11.43
C MET A 57 6.70 0.44 11.75
N VAL A 58 7.13 1.68 11.64
CA VAL A 58 8.46 2.11 12.07
C VAL A 58 8.36 3.26 13.05
N GLU A 59 9.25 3.27 14.02
CA GLU A 59 9.40 4.30 15.02
C GLU A 59 10.76 4.97 14.85
N LEU A 60 10.75 6.27 14.71
CA LEU A 60 11.96 7.07 14.53
C LEU A 60 12.52 7.43 15.90
N LEU A 61 13.79 7.16 16.12
CA LEU A 61 14.47 7.41 17.38
C LEU A 61 15.58 8.45 17.18
N SER A 62 15.66 9.39 18.11
CA SER A 62 16.78 10.31 18.25
C SER A 62 17.34 10.17 19.67
N LYS A 63 18.61 9.74 19.80
CA LYS A 63 19.24 9.45 21.10
C LYS A 63 18.37 8.51 21.97
N LYS A 64 17.80 7.48 21.35
CA LYS A 64 16.89 6.48 21.93
C LYS A 64 15.51 7.01 22.35
N GLU A 65 15.22 8.29 22.16
CA GLU A 65 13.88 8.85 22.37
C GLU A 65 13.04 8.75 21.10
N SER A 66 11.79 8.35 21.22
CA SER A 66 10.83 8.35 20.12
C SER A 66 10.52 9.78 19.68
N ILE A 67 10.70 10.06 18.38
CA ILE A 67 10.42 11.37 17.79
C ILE A 67 9.28 11.34 16.79
N GLY A 68 8.83 10.15 16.39
CA GLY A 68 7.72 9.99 15.46
C GLY A 68 7.56 8.55 14.98
N THR A 69 6.51 8.34 14.20
CA THR A 69 6.22 7.07 13.55
C THR A 69 6.00 7.27 12.07
N ALA A 70 6.28 6.24 11.29
CA ALA A 70 6.03 6.19 9.86
C ALA A 70 5.67 4.77 9.42
N THR A 71 5.45 4.61 8.15
CA THR A 71 5.25 3.32 7.50
C THR A 71 6.44 2.99 6.63
N ALA A 72 6.78 1.72 6.56
CA ALA A 72 7.76 1.20 5.63
C ALA A 72 7.30 -0.17 5.13
N PHE A 73 7.96 -0.69 4.11
CA PHE A 73 7.76 -2.06 3.64
C PHE A 73 9.09 -2.63 3.15
N VAL A 74 9.20 -3.95 3.09
CA VAL A 74 10.42 -4.59 2.62
C VAL A 74 10.23 -5.01 1.17
N VAL A 75 11.23 -4.77 0.35
CA VAL A 75 11.34 -5.32 -1.01
C VAL A 75 12.56 -6.21 -1.12
N GLU A 76 12.52 -7.16 -2.03
CA GLU A 76 13.68 -7.98 -2.38
C GLU A 76 14.20 -7.59 -3.76
N ASN A 77 15.49 -7.29 -3.85
CA ASN A 77 16.17 -6.98 -5.09
C ASN A 77 17.52 -7.69 -5.11
N LYS A 78 17.80 -8.52 -6.14
CA LYS A 78 19.05 -9.30 -6.27
C LYS A 78 19.42 -10.09 -5.01
N SER A 79 18.44 -10.77 -4.39
CA SER A 79 18.58 -11.54 -3.15
C SER A 79 18.92 -10.74 -1.88
N LYS A 80 18.94 -9.42 -1.96
CA LYS A 80 19.07 -8.51 -0.82
C LYS A 80 17.70 -7.96 -0.43
N LYS A 81 17.51 -7.67 0.85
CA LYS A 81 16.29 -7.07 1.38
C LYS A 81 16.52 -5.61 1.73
N TYR A 82 15.59 -4.77 1.30
CA TYR A 82 15.63 -3.33 1.53
C TYR A 82 14.36 -2.88 2.24
N LEU A 83 14.52 -2.15 3.34
CA LEU A 83 13.42 -1.41 3.95
C LEU A 83 13.21 -0.14 3.13
N VAL A 84 12.03 0.01 2.57
CA VAL A 84 11.65 1.15 1.73
C VAL A 84 10.72 2.07 2.50
N SER A 85 10.99 3.36 2.43
CA SER A 85 10.13 4.42 2.95
C SER A 85 10.43 5.74 2.20
N ASN A 86 9.94 6.86 2.70
CA ASN A 86 10.32 8.17 2.19
C ASN A 86 11.71 8.57 2.71
N THR A 87 12.42 9.42 1.95
CA THR A 87 13.71 9.98 2.36
C THR A 87 13.59 10.75 3.67
N HIS A 88 12.53 11.57 3.81
CA HIS A 88 12.31 12.35 5.04
C HIS A 88 12.12 11.48 6.30
N VAL A 89 11.70 10.23 6.16
CA VAL A 89 11.57 9.28 7.27
C VAL A 89 12.96 8.91 7.81
N PHE A 90 13.95 8.73 6.94
CA PHE A 90 15.32 8.41 7.34
C PHE A 90 16.15 9.64 7.68
N SER A 91 15.99 10.73 6.91
CA SER A 91 16.77 11.96 7.08
C SER A 91 16.25 12.86 8.20
N GLY A 92 14.95 12.78 8.51
CA GLY A 92 14.27 13.72 9.40
C GLY A 92 14.00 15.09 8.76
N TRP A 93 14.17 15.22 7.44
CA TRP A 93 13.99 16.49 6.72
C TRP A 93 12.92 16.38 5.63
N ASP A 94 11.89 17.20 5.76
CA ASP A 94 10.80 17.30 4.80
C ASP A 94 11.17 18.30 3.68
N HIS A 95 11.56 17.79 2.53
CA HIS A 95 11.98 18.58 1.38
C HIS A 95 10.82 19.37 0.75
N PHE A 96 9.57 18.89 0.82
CA PHE A 96 8.41 19.62 0.29
C PHE A 96 8.14 20.90 1.04
N HIS A 97 8.29 20.88 2.36
CA HIS A 97 8.03 22.04 3.22
C HIS A 97 9.30 22.73 3.70
N ASN A 98 10.47 22.25 3.27
CA ASN A 98 11.79 22.76 3.64
C ASN A 98 11.96 22.98 5.16
N LYS A 99 11.63 21.94 5.93
CA LYS A 99 11.67 21.96 7.39
C LYS A 99 12.02 20.59 7.99
N ALA A 100 12.44 20.59 9.25
CA ALA A 100 12.56 19.34 9.99
C ALA A 100 11.18 18.66 10.14
N ALA A 101 11.13 17.34 10.00
CA ALA A 101 9.92 16.55 10.16
C ALA A 101 9.44 16.57 11.64
N ASP A 102 10.37 16.56 12.58
CA ASP A 102 10.07 16.74 14.01
C ASP A 102 9.94 18.23 14.38
N SER A 103 8.90 18.58 15.12
CA SER A 103 8.62 19.97 15.54
C SER A 103 9.73 20.61 16.41
N LYS A 104 10.57 19.79 17.04
CA LYS A 104 11.74 20.24 17.83
C LYS A 104 13.04 20.22 17.03
N GLY A 105 12.99 19.90 15.73
CA GLY A 105 14.14 19.84 14.85
C GLY A 105 15.09 18.66 15.12
N ARG A 106 14.64 17.62 15.84
CA ARG A 106 15.45 16.43 16.09
C ARG A 106 15.56 15.58 14.83
N ILE A 107 16.73 15.04 14.59
CA ILE A 107 17.05 14.16 13.46
C ILE A 107 17.10 12.72 13.96
N PRO A 108 16.47 11.76 13.27
CA PRO A 108 16.56 10.35 13.65
C PRO A 108 17.98 9.82 13.42
N ASP A 109 18.52 9.11 14.40
CA ASP A 109 19.78 8.38 14.32
C ASP A 109 19.57 6.86 14.25
N GLU A 110 18.39 6.40 14.68
CA GLU A 110 17.99 5.01 14.63
C GLU A 110 16.53 4.89 14.16
N ILE A 111 16.20 3.74 13.57
CA ILE A 111 14.84 3.36 13.21
C ILE A 111 14.51 2.00 13.82
N LYS A 112 13.44 1.94 14.60
CA LYS A 112 12.93 0.71 15.17
C LYS A 112 11.80 0.19 14.29
N ILE A 113 11.96 -1.03 13.80
CA ILE A 113 11.07 -1.67 12.83
C ILE A 113 10.32 -2.77 13.55
N TYR A 114 9.00 -2.80 13.42
CA TYR A 114 8.13 -3.82 14.00
C TYR A 114 7.81 -4.88 12.94
N TYR A 115 8.37 -6.07 13.12
CA TYR A 115 8.19 -7.23 12.24
C TYR A 115 7.16 -8.20 12.80
N HIS A 116 6.56 -8.99 11.92
CA HIS A 116 5.82 -10.17 12.35
C HIS A 116 6.77 -11.19 12.98
N HIS A 117 6.32 -11.87 14.03
CA HIS A 117 7.04 -12.97 14.64
C HIS A 117 6.86 -14.23 13.80
N ARG A 118 7.94 -15.01 13.61
CA ARG A 118 7.93 -16.20 12.75
C ARG A 118 6.89 -17.24 13.16
N SER A 119 6.64 -17.41 14.47
CA SER A 119 5.78 -18.48 14.96
C SER A 119 4.29 -18.22 14.74
N THR A 120 3.85 -16.98 14.70
CA THR A 120 2.41 -16.66 14.71
C THR A 120 2.17 -15.29 14.07
N ILE A 121 1.26 -15.24 13.10
CA ILE A 121 0.75 -13.97 12.55
C ILE A 121 -0.03 -13.23 13.65
N GLY A 122 0.18 -11.92 13.75
CA GLY A 122 -0.43 -11.09 14.81
C GLY A 122 0.41 -11.00 16.08
N LYS A 123 1.48 -11.80 16.20
CA LYS A 123 2.54 -11.61 17.19
C LYS A 123 3.67 -10.81 16.55
N TRP A 124 4.21 -9.83 17.30
CA TRP A 124 5.17 -8.87 16.80
C TRP A 124 6.48 -8.93 17.57
N THR A 125 7.54 -8.57 16.88
CA THR A 125 8.87 -8.36 17.45
C THR A 125 9.49 -7.15 16.78
N SER A 126 10.49 -6.53 17.41
CA SER A 126 11.11 -5.34 16.84
C SER A 126 12.62 -5.49 16.74
N ARG A 127 13.18 -4.77 15.81
CA ARG A 127 14.63 -4.59 15.64
C ARG A 127 14.92 -3.13 15.36
N THR A 128 16.01 -2.63 15.93
CA THR A 128 16.49 -1.26 15.72
C THR A 128 17.71 -1.29 14.79
N GLU A 129 17.67 -0.42 13.78
CA GLU A 129 18.76 -0.20 12.83
C GLU A 129 19.33 1.19 13.02
N LYS A 130 20.66 1.31 13.01
CA LYS A 130 21.33 2.62 12.92
C LYS A 130 21.16 3.18 11.51
N LEU A 131 20.80 4.44 11.42
CA LEU A 131 20.66 5.15 10.15
C LEU A 131 21.97 5.73 9.62
N ARG A 132 22.99 5.82 10.47
CA ARG A 132 24.30 6.34 10.09
C ARG A 132 25.40 5.38 10.53
N ASN A 133 26.51 5.42 9.79
CA ASN A 133 27.77 4.77 10.17
C ASN A 133 28.46 5.57 11.27
N ASP A 134 29.49 5.00 11.85
CA ASP A 134 30.25 5.66 12.94
C ASP A 134 31.03 6.90 12.44
N ASP A 135 31.29 7.01 11.14
CA ASP A 135 31.87 8.19 10.47
C ASP A 135 30.82 9.28 10.12
N GLY A 136 29.54 9.05 10.47
CA GLY A 136 28.43 9.96 10.19
C GLY A 136 27.80 9.80 8.80
N SER A 137 28.36 8.98 7.90
CA SER A 137 27.80 8.74 6.58
C SER A 137 26.45 8.00 6.68
N ILE A 138 25.55 8.26 5.73
CA ILE A 138 24.21 7.64 5.68
C ILE A 138 24.31 6.18 5.26
N LYS A 139 23.46 5.33 5.83
CA LYS A 139 23.37 3.90 5.51
C LYS A 139 22.31 3.56 4.49
N TRP A 140 21.44 4.50 4.13
CA TRP A 140 20.40 4.29 3.15
C TRP A 140 20.80 4.81 1.76
N PHE A 141 20.16 4.29 0.76
CA PHE A 141 20.18 4.81 -0.61
C PHE A 141 18.96 5.72 -0.77
N GLU A 142 19.14 6.86 -1.43
CA GLU A 142 18.05 7.78 -1.72
C GLU A 142 17.97 8.10 -3.20
N ALA A 143 16.77 8.41 -3.67
CA ALA A 143 16.57 8.91 -5.02
C ALA A 143 17.14 10.34 -5.12
N LYS A 144 17.42 10.77 -6.36
CA LYS A 144 17.88 12.14 -6.59
C LYS A 144 16.79 13.14 -6.19
N GLU A 145 17.16 14.18 -5.44
CA GLU A 145 16.25 15.25 -5.11
C GLU A 145 15.55 15.83 -6.38
N PRO A 146 14.27 16.18 -6.27
CA PRO A 146 13.43 16.23 -5.06
C PRO A 146 12.61 14.95 -4.79
N ILE A 147 13.02 13.79 -5.32
CA ILE A 147 12.28 12.53 -5.18
C ILE A 147 12.42 11.99 -3.75
N ASP A 148 11.31 11.94 -3.02
CA ASP A 148 11.27 11.54 -1.62
C ASP A 148 11.06 10.01 -1.47
N VAL A 149 12.03 9.23 -1.95
CA VAL A 149 12.05 7.76 -1.89
C VAL A 149 13.44 7.28 -1.47
N ALA A 150 13.49 6.44 -0.45
CA ALA A 150 14.74 5.88 0.05
C ALA A 150 14.61 4.40 0.43
N ALA A 151 15.74 3.70 0.49
CA ALA A 151 15.84 2.28 0.78
C ALA A 151 17.07 1.99 1.68
N LEU A 152 16.84 1.30 2.78
CA LEU A 152 17.88 0.86 3.72
C LEU A 152 18.11 -0.65 3.53
N GLU A 153 19.34 -1.08 3.22
CA GLU A 153 19.68 -2.50 3.15
C GLU A 153 19.59 -3.15 4.53
N LEU A 154 18.84 -4.24 4.62
CA LEU A 154 18.68 -5.03 5.85
C LEU A 154 19.62 -6.22 5.82
N THR A 155 20.57 -6.24 6.74
CA THR A 155 21.56 -7.30 6.87
C THR A 155 21.41 -8.05 8.20
N ASN A 156 21.94 -9.27 8.29
CA ASN A 156 21.96 -10.06 9.53
C ASN A 156 20.59 -10.18 10.22
N LEU A 157 19.56 -10.49 9.43
CA LEU A 157 18.21 -10.63 9.92
C LEU A 157 18.07 -11.84 10.84
N ASP A 158 17.48 -11.65 12.02
CA ASP A 158 17.22 -12.70 13.00
C ASP A 158 16.18 -13.70 12.43
N GLU A 159 16.39 -14.99 12.66
CA GLU A 159 15.44 -16.05 12.23
C GLU A 159 14.05 -15.94 12.88
N LYS A 160 13.92 -15.21 14.00
CA LYS A 160 12.65 -14.95 14.66
C LYS A 160 11.78 -13.95 13.89
N LEU A 161 12.38 -13.18 12.98
CA LEU A 161 11.67 -12.22 12.15
C LEU A 161 10.97 -12.94 11.00
N ARG A 162 9.69 -12.64 10.79
CA ARG A 162 8.98 -12.99 9.58
C ARG A 162 8.78 -11.76 8.74
N ILE A 163 9.38 -11.77 7.56
CA ILE A 163 9.30 -10.69 6.58
C ILE A 163 8.46 -11.18 5.41
N TYR A 164 7.52 -10.36 5.01
CA TYR A 164 6.72 -10.53 3.80
C TYR A 164 7.14 -9.43 2.82
N PRO A 165 8.11 -9.71 1.91
CA PRO A 165 8.54 -8.71 0.94
C PRO A 165 7.38 -8.31 0.04
N PHE A 166 7.27 -7.03 -0.23
CA PHE A 166 6.32 -6.50 -1.19
C PHE A 166 6.79 -6.86 -2.61
N ASP A 167 5.92 -7.50 -3.37
CA ASP A 167 6.26 -7.92 -4.74
C ASP A 167 6.18 -6.74 -5.71
N LEU A 168 7.33 -6.23 -6.14
CA LEU A 168 7.40 -5.15 -7.11
C LEU A 168 6.88 -5.54 -8.52
N LYS A 169 6.78 -6.85 -8.82
CA LYS A 169 6.22 -7.33 -10.10
C LYS A 169 4.72 -7.05 -10.22
N LEU A 170 4.05 -6.76 -9.11
CA LEU A 170 2.66 -6.29 -9.14
C LEU A 170 2.46 -5.04 -10.01
N GLY A 171 3.52 -4.29 -10.29
CA GLY A 171 3.47 -3.19 -11.25
C GLY A 171 3.53 -3.61 -12.71
N ASP A 172 3.84 -4.88 -12.99
CA ASP A 172 3.92 -5.42 -14.34
C ASP A 172 2.58 -6.00 -14.82
N THR A 173 1.54 -5.89 -13.98
CA THR A 173 0.18 -6.31 -14.35
C THR A 173 -0.35 -5.45 -15.51
N ASP A 174 -1.23 -6.04 -16.31
CA ASP A 174 -1.83 -5.37 -17.48
C ASP A 174 -2.99 -4.42 -17.10
N VAL A 175 -3.21 -4.17 -15.81
CA VAL A 175 -4.25 -3.25 -15.32
C VAL A 175 -3.96 -1.83 -15.77
N LEU A 176 -4.95 -1.18 -16.38
CA LEU A 176 -4.90 0.24 -16.71
C LEU A 176 -5.38 1.05 -15.51
N ALA A 177 -4.47 1.74 -14.84
CA ALA A 177 -4.83 2.70 -13.79
C ALA A 177 -5.37 3.99 -14.45
N MET A 178 -6.49 4.48 -13.94
CA MET A 178 -7.15 5.69 -14.48
C MET A 178 -7.57 6.60 -13.32
N VAL A 179 -7.73 7.88 -13.61
CA VAL A 179 -8.32 8.86 -12.70
C VAL A 179 -9.71 8.37 -12.25
N GLY A 180 -10.02 8.56 -10.98
CA GLY A 180 -11.27 8.12 -10.37
C GLY A 180 -11.30 6.64 -9.93
N MET A 181 -10.25 5.85 -10.21
CA MET A 181 -10.18 4.49 -9.69
C MET A 181 -9.78 4.49 -8.21
N PRO A 182 -10.35 3.56 -7.40
CA PRO A 182 -9.98 3.44 -6.00
C PRO A 182 -8.53 2.95 -5.85
N ALA A 183 -7.82 3.55 -4.92
CA ALA A 183 -6.48 3.11 -4.51
C ALA A 183 -6.37 3.09 -2.99
N SER A 184 -5.65 2.11 -2.47
CA SER A 184 -5.49 1.90 -1.04
C SER A 184 -4.09 2.27 -0.59
N ILE A 185 -4.00 3.13 0.43
CA ILE A 185 -2.78 3.47 1.15
C ILE A 185 -2.76 2.59 2.41
N ILE A 186 -1.75 1.74 2.55
CA ILE A 186 -1.70 0.73 3.61
C ILE A 186 -0.62 1.08 4.61
N GLY A 187 -0.99 1.58 5.78
CA GLY A 187 0.01 2.09 6.73
C GLY A 187 -0.52 2.34 8.15
N PHE A 188 0.19 3.16 8.91
CA PHE A 188 0.00 3.32 10.35
C PHE A 188 -0.23 4.79 10.72
N PRO A 189 -1.44 5.34 10.52
CA PRO A 189 -1.74 6.75 10.82
C PRO A 189 -1.56 7.05 12.31
N GLY A 190 -0.69 8.00 12.65
CA GLY A 190 -0.38 8.36 14.03
C GLY A 190 0.26 7.24 14.86
N GLY A 191 0.85 6.23 14.22
CA GLY A 191 1.32 5.02 14.89
C GLY A 191 0.19 4.08 15.31
N LEU A 192 -1.03 4.30 14.83
CA LEU A 192 -2.18 3.44 15.12
C LEU A 192 -2.12 2.16 14.31
N THR A 193 -2.59 1.10 14.94
CA THR A 193 -2.81 -0.20 14.32
C THR A 193 -4.29 -0.58 14.44
N ALA A 194 -4.72 -1.54 13.66
CA ALA A 194 -6.10 -2.02 13.73
C ALA A 194 -6.50 -2.48 15.15
N SER A 195 -5.55 -2.99 15.93
CA SER A 195 -5.76 -3.41 17.33
C SER A 195 -5.66 -2.28 18.36
N GLY A 196 -5.24 -1.08 17.95
CA GLY A 196 -5.06 0.07 18.84
C GLY A 196 -6.21 1.07 18.86
N LEU A 197 -7.28 0.82 18.09
CA LEU A 197 -8.42 1.75 17.97
C LEU A 197 -9.20 1.89 19.28
N ASP A 198 -9.32 0.83 20.07
CA ASP A 198 -10.03 0.83 21.35
C ASP A 198 -9.45 1.84 22.35
N THR A 199 -8.17 2.16 22.23
CA THR A 199 -7.52 3.14 23.11
C THR A 199 -7.87 4.59 22.78
N LEU A 200 -8.29 4.87 21.52
CA LEU A 200 -8.75 6.19 21.09
C LEU A 200 -10.16 6.50 21.58
N GLU A 201 -11.09 5.54 21.49
CA GLU A 201 -12.48 5.70 21.92
C GLU A 201 -12.57 5.92 23.44
N ALA A 202 -11.65 5.32 24.20
CA ALA A 202 -11.58 5.51 25.65
C ALA A 202 -10.97 6.86 26.08
N GLY A 203 -10.67 7.78 25.15
CA GLY A 203 -10.06 9.08 25.45
C GLY A 203 -8.65 9.00 26.05
N ARG A 204 -8.06 7.82 26.08
CA ARG A 204 -6.69 7.58 26.56
C ARG A 204 -5.73 7.93 25.44
N LYS A 205 -4.85 8.90 25.66
CA LYS A 205 -3.69 9.09 24.77
C LYS A 205 -2.91 7.79 24.76
N ALA A 206 -2.81 7.13 23.59
CA ALA A 206 -2.00 5.94 23.44
C ALA A 206 -0.57 6.29 23.86
N ARG A 207 -0.17 5.91 25.06
CA ARG A 207 1.18 6.17 25.60
C ARG A 207 2.21 5.16 25.10
N THR A 208 1.74 4.08 24.50
CA THR A 208 2.58 2.98 24.03
C THR A 208 2.20 2.67 22.59
N ILE A 209 3.18 2.74 21.70
CA ILE A 209 3.04 2.26 20.33
C ILE A 209 2.88 0.75 20.42
N ALA A 210 1.67 0.26 20.14
CA ALA A 210 1.39 -1.16 20.09
C ALA A 210 1.50 -1.64 18.63
N PRO A 211 2.40 -2.60 18.33
CA PRO A 211 2.44 -3.18 17.01
C PRO A 211 1.15 -3.91 16.68
N GLY A 212 0.75 -3.86 15.42
CA GLY A 212 -0.48 -4.49 14.93
C GLY A 212 -0.54 -4.44 13.41
N PHE A 213 -1.69 -4.79 12.84
CA PHE A 213 -1.93 -4.69 11.41
C PHE A 213 -2.12 -3.24 10.96
N PRO A 214 -1.74 -2.91 9.70
CA PRO A 214 -1.92 -1.57 9.16
C PRO A 214 -3.39 -1.22 8.96
N ILE A 215 -3.66 0.07 8.91
CA ILE A 215 -4.95 0.64 8.50
C ILE A 215 -4.93 0.84 6.98
N TRP A 216 -5.99 0.40 6.32
CA TRP A 216 -6.22 0.65 4.90
C TRP A 216 -7.02 1.94 4.75
N LYS A 217 -6.40 2.94 4.15
CA LYS A 217 -7.06 4.18 3.75
C LYS A 217 -7.34 4.10 2.27
N VAL A 218 -8.62 4.04 1.90
CA VAL A 218 -9.04 4.06 0.51
C VAL A 218 -9.25 5.51 0.08
N GLY A 219 -8.69 5.86 -1.07
CA GLY A 219 -8.90 7.12 -1.78
C GLY A 219 -9.07 6.86 -3.27
N TYR A 220 -9.08 7.92 -4.06
CA TYR A 220 -9.23 7.83 -5.51
C TYR A 220 -8.03 8.45 -6.21
N ILE A 221 -7.61 7.88 -7.34
CA ILE A 221 -6.57 8.49 -8.19
C ILE A 221 -7.11 9.84 -8.68
N ALA A 222 -6.46 10.94 -8.26
CA ALA A 222 -6.93 12.30 -8.51
C ALA A 222 -6.31 12.95 -9.75
N THR A 223 -5.11 12.51 -10.17
CA THR A 223 -4.45 12.96 -11.41
C THR A 223 -4.02 11.75 -12.22
N ASP A 224 -3.83 11.94 -13.53
CA ASP A 224 -3.44 10.86 -14.44
C ASP A 224 -2.11 10.20 -13.99
N PRO A 225 -2.11 8.90 -13.64
CA PRO A 225 -0.89 8.25 -13.16
C PRO A 225 0.17 8.04 -14.23
N ASP A 226 -0.17 8.16 -15.52
CA ASP A 226 0.80 8.10 -16.62
C ASP A 226 1.47 9.46 -16.87
N TRP A 227 0.87 10.56 -16.40
CA TRP A 227 1.44 11.90 -16.51
C TRP A 227 2.29 12.26 -15.29
N ASP A 228 3.45 12.89 -15.52
CA ASP A 228 4.36 13.34 -14.47
C ASP A 228 3.96 14.72 -13.97
N LEU A 229 3.57 14.80 -12.70
CA LEU A 229 3.21 16.06 -12.07
C LEU A 229 4.47 16.93 -11.87
N ASN A 230 4.50 18.11 -12.46
CA ASN A 230 5.67 19.02 -12.41
C ASN A 230 6.98 18.35 -12.86
N GLU A 231 6.92 17.52 -13.91
CA GLU A 231 8.07 16.76 -14.45
C GLU A 231 8.67 15.73 -13.47
N LEU A 232 7.97 15.44 -12.36
CA LEU A 232 8.39 14.47 -11.37
C LEU A 232 7.58 13.18 -11.50
N PRO A 233 8.16 12.01 -11.17
CA PRO A 233 7.47 10.72 -11.16
C PRO A 233 6.45 10.64 -10.02
N LEU A 234 5.45 11.51 -10.06
CA LEU A 234 4.51 11.81 -9.00
C LEU A 234 3.09 11.90 -9.58
N PHE A 235 2.10 11.49 -8.81
CA PHE A 235 0.67 11.75 -9.06
C PHE A 235 -0.05 12.01 -7.74
N LEU A 236 -1.29 12.52 -7.82
CA LEU A 236 -2.10 12.82 -6.65
C LEU A 236 -3.18 11.75 -6.42
N ILE A 237 -3.47 11.53 -5.15
CA ILE A 237 -4.59 10.71 -4.68
C ILE A 237 -5.50 11.56 -3.80
N ASP A 238 -6.81 11.46 -4.02
CA ASP A 238 -7.83 12.06 -3.15
C ASP A 238 -8.00 11.15 -1.93
N SER A 239 -7.31 11.48 -0.87
CA SER A 239 -7.38 10.75 0.40
C SER A 239 -6.84 11.60 1.54
N THR A 240 -7.69 11.91 2.50
CA THR A 240 -7.26 12.52 3.75
C THR A 240 -6.43 11.53 4.56
N THR A 241 -5.18 11.82 4.77
CA THR A 241 -4.27 10.99 5.56
C THR A 241 -3.86 11.67 6.88
N ARG A 242 -3.01 11.02 7.63
CA ARG A 242 -2.46 11.53 8.91
C ARG A 242 -0.96 11.23 8.96
N ALA A 243 -0.24 11.96 9.79
CA ALA A 243 1.15 11.63 10.12
C ALA A 243 1.29 10.14 10.44
N GLY A 244 2.40 9.52 10.03
CA GLY A 244 2.62 8.08 10.16
C GLY A 244 2.29 7.29 8.88
N MET A 245 1.53 7.84 7.94
CA MET A 245 1.25 7.19 6.65
C MET A 245 2.39 7.35 5.63
N CYS A 246 3.34 8.25 5.87
CA CYS A 246 4.49 8.43 4.98
C CYS A 246 5.27 7.13 4.83
N GLY A 247 5.62 6.77 3.59
CA GLY A 247 6.26 5.51 3.23
C GLY A 247 5.30 4.34 2.99
N SER A 248 3.99 4.55 3.10
CA SER A 248 3.00 3.51 2.83
C SER A 248 3.00 3.09 1.37
N PRO A 249 2.93 1.77 1.05
CA PRO A 249 2.65 1.34 -0.29
C PRO A 249 1.22 1.74 -0.69
N VAL A 250 1.08 2.17 -1.95
CA VAL A 250 -0.21 2.50 -2.57
C VAL A 250 -0.52 1.45 -3.61
N VAL A 251 -1.64 0.77 -3.45
CA VAL A 251 -2.08 -0.31 -4.33
C VAL A 251 -3.48 -0.06 -4.88
N LEU A 252 -3.68 -0.41 -6.13
CA LEU A 252 -4.98 -0.53 -6.73
C LEU A 252 -5.35 -2.01 -6.72
N VAL A 253 -6.49 -2.36 -6.12
CA VAL A 253 -7.03 -3.71 -6.14
C VAL A 253 -8.36 -3.68 -6.88
N THR A 254 -8.46 -4.44 -7.97
CA THR A 254 -9.69 -4.59 -8.74
C THR A 254 -10.41 -5.85 -8.28
N GLN A 255 -11.71 -5.76 -8.12
CA GLN A 255 -12.56 -6.91 -7.78
C GLN A 255 -13.73 -6.96 -8.77
N GLY A 256 -13.87 -8.10 -9.44
CA GLY A 256 -14.92 -8.33 -10.41
C GLY A 256 -14.51 -8.07 -11.85
N ALA A 257 -14.10 -6.86 -12.22
CA ALA A 257 -13.68 -6.55 -13.60
C ALA A 257 -12.70 -5.37 -13.66
N TYR A 258 -11.86 -5.36 -14.69
CA TYR A 258 -10.94 -4.26 -14.97
C TYR A 258 -10.65 -4.12 -16.47
N ILE A 259 -10.10 -2.98 -16.85
CA ILE A 259 -9.62 -2.70 -18.20
C ILE A 259 -8.10 -2.85 -18.21
N THR A 260 -7.58 -3.50 -19.24
CA THR A 260 -6.14 -3.66 -19.44
C THR A 260 -5.54 -2.45 -20.17
N LYS A 261 -4.20 -2.31 -20.11
CA LYS A 261 -3.45 -1.31 -20.92
C LYS A 261 -3.72 -1.42 -22.40
N LYS A 262 -4.07 -2.63 -22.89
CA LYS A 262 -4.49 -2.89 -24.29
C LYS A 262 -5.98 -2.64 -24.51
N ARG A 263 -6.67 -1.96 -23.59
CA ARG A 263 -8.10 -1.63 -23.68
C ARG A 263 -9.02 -2.87 -23.76
N ARG A 264 -8.62 -4.00 -23.20
CA ARG A 264 -9.45 -5.20 -23.12
C ARG A 264 -10.15 -5.24 -21.77
N PHE A 265 -11.41 -5.65 -21.78
CA PHE A 265 -12.19 -5.91 -20.58
C PHE A 265 -11.86 -7.33 -20.06
N VAL A 266 -11.55 -7.44 -18.78
CA VAL A 266 -11.21 -8.71 -18.10
C VAL A 266 -12.05 -8.84 -16.85
N ILE A 267 -12.66 -10.02 -16.66
CA ILE A 267 -13.35 -10.39 -15.41
C ILE A 267 -12.34 -11.12 -14.53
N GLY A 268 -12.17 -10.64 -13.30
CA GLY A 268 -11.24 -11.25 -12.35
C GLY A 268 -10.78 -10.27 -11.26
N ILE A 269 -9.88 -10.78 -10.42
CA ILE A 269 -9.20 -9.97 -9.40
C ILE A 269 -7.79 -9.69 -9.90
N SER A 270 -7.38 -8.46 -9.82
CA SER A 270 -6.00 -8.07 -10.11
C SER A 270 -5.57 -6.95 -9.18
N SER A 271 -4.26 -6.78 -9.04
CA SER A 271 -3.71 -5.70 -8.24
C SER A 271 -2.53 -5.05 -8.96
N LEU A 272 -2.33 -3.77 -8.67
CA LEU A 272 -1.29 -2.96 -9.26
C LEU A 272 -0.62 -2.13 -8.18
N PHE A 273 0.69 -2.25 -8.02
CA PHE A 273 1.46 -1.35 -7.18
C PHE A 273 1.64 -0.01 -7.89
N LEU A 274 1.01 1.02 -7.37
CA LEU A 274 1.04 2.36 -7.94
C LEU A 274 2.29 3.13 -7.50
N GLY A 275 2.71 2.99 -6.23
CA GLY A 275 3.83 3.74 -5.71
C GLY A 275 3.85 3.88 -4.19
N ILE A 276 4.50 4.94 -3.71
CA ILE A 276 4.75 5.20 -2.30
C ILE A 276 4.09 6.52 -1.90
N TYR A 277 3.22 6.47 -0.91
CA TYR A 277 2.62 7.67 -0.33
C TYR A 277 3.68 8.49 0.41
N SER A 278 3.67 9.81 0.23
CA SER A 278 4.67 10.67 0.85
C SER A 278 4.07 11.68 1.84
N ALA A 279 3.25 12.58 1.36
CA ALA A 279 2.75 13.68 2.17
C ALA A 279 1.35 14.10 1.73
N GLN A 280 0.67 14.84 2.59
CA GLN A 280 -0.58 15.51 2.27
C GLN A 280 -0.31 16.87 1.63
N VAL A 281 -1.15 17.25 0.67
CA VAL A 281 -1.18 18.58 0.05
C VAL A 281 -2.20 19.42 0.81
N ASP A 282 -1.77 20.12 1.84
CA ASP A 282 -2.63 21.05 2.56
C ASP A 282 -2.87 22.34 1.72
N PRO A 283 -4.09 22.89 1.69
CA PRO A 283 -5.34 22.48 2.36
C PRO A 283 -6.27 21.61 1.49
N LEU A 284 -5.79 21.02 0.38
CA LEU A 284 -6.62 20.36 -0.64
C LEU A 284 -7.06 18.95 -0.25
N GLU A 285 -6.58 18.41 0.87
CA GLU A 285 -6.82 17.03 1.32
C GLU A 285 -6.40 15.95 0.31
N LEU A 286 -5.51 16.31 -0.62
CA LEU A 286 -4.88 15.41 -1.56
C LEU A 286 -3.59 14.84 -0.99
N GLY A 287 -3.14 13.73 -1.55
CA GLY A 287 -1.88 13.12 -1.15
C GLY A 287 -0.93 12.93 -2.32
N TYR A 288 0.35 13.13 -2.09
CA TYR A 288 1.42 12.85 -3.05
C TYR A 288 1.76 11.35 -3.04
N VAL A 289 1.82 10.76 -4.24
CA VAL A 289 2.27 9.38 -4.43
C VAL A 289 3.42 9.35 -5.43
N TRP A 290 4.61 8.97 -4.95
CA TRP A 290 5.74 8.71 -5.82
C TRP A 290 5.48 7.45 -6.61
N LYS A 291 5.55 7.53 -7.94
CA LYS A 291 5.29 6.41 -8.83
C LYS A 291 6.26 5.26 -8.59
N ARG A 292 5.81 4.04 -8.81
CA ARG A 292 6.62 2.82 -8.71
C ARG A 292 8.00 2.97 -9.34
N ARG A 293 8.11 3.65 -10.49
CA ARG A 293 9.39 3.80 -11.20
C ARG A 293 10.46 4.53 -10.37
N ALA A 294 10.08 5.47 -9.51
CA ALA A 294 11.05 6.13 -8.62
C ALA A 294 11.78 5.11 -7.73
N LEU A 295 11.05 4.13 -7.20
CA LEU A 295 11.64 3.04 -6.43
C LEU A 295 12.46 2.08 -7.29
N THR A 296 11.94 1.67 -8.45
CA THR A 296 12.65 0.71 -9.32
C THR A 296 13.95 1.30 -9.88
N GLU A 297 13.99 2.58 -10.18
CA GLU A 297 15.20 3.30 -10.59
C GLU A 297 16.21 3.39 -9.44
N LEU A 298 15.76 3.68 -8.21
CA LEU A 298 16.62 3.68 -7.03
C LEU A 298 17.25 2.32 -6.82
N LEU A 299 16.46 1.25 -6.81
CA LEU A 299 16.94 -0.11 -6.57
C LEU A 299 17.83 -0.65 -7.69
N SER A 300 17.69 -0.14 -8.92
CA SER A 300 18.57 -0.51 -10.04
C SER A 300 20.02 -0.08 -9.80
N LYS A 301 20.22 1.02 -9.06
CA LYS A 301 21.52 1.59 -8.69
C LYS A 301 22.09 0.97 -7.41
N ALA A 302 21.28 0.30 -6.59
CA ALA A 302 21.73 -0.41 -5.41
C ALA A 302 22.56 -1.64 -5.85
N ARG A 303 23.83 -1.67 -5.46
CA ARG A 303 24.81 -2.70 -5.81
C ARG A 303 24.75 -3.90 -4.88
#